data_f38f254f85b29ea0408e706c705256b4
#
_entry.id   f38f254f85b29ea0408e706c705256b4
#
_cell.length_a   1.000
_cell.length_b   1.000
_cell.length_c   1.000
_cell.angle_alpha   90.00
_cell.angle_beta   90.00
_cell.angle_gamma   90.00
#
_symmetry.space_group_name_H-M   'P 1'
#
loop_
_entity.id
_entity.type
_entity.pdbx_description
1 polymer ?
#
loop_
_entity_poly.entity_id
_entity_poly.type
_entity_poly.pdbx_seq_one_letter_code
_entity_poly.pdbx_strand_id
1 'polypeptide(L)'
;DDYALFVVLKYIHDGKTWTEWEDGLKRRRAAALREARKVHAHGIRMQMFWQFLFDLQWQTLKQYSNQRGISIIGDLPIYVAHDSADVWANAKLFHLDAEGWQTVVAGVPPDYFSETGQRWGNPIYRWDLMEKNGFPWWTRRIANILKQVDFVRLDHFRGFEAFWQVPATEDTAVNGIWVDGPGARLLEVLESRLGELPVVAENLGVITP
;
A
#
# COMPACT_ATOMS: atom_id res chain seq x y z
N ASP A 1 -6.90 11.90 -6.76
CA ASP A 1 -7.46 11.71 -8.12
C ASP A 1 -7.40 10.25 -8.61
N ASP A 2 -6.26 9.56 -8.44
CA ASP A 2 -6.13 8.18 -8.94
C ASP A 2 -7.06 7.19 -8.22
N TYR A 3 -7.28 7.34 -6.92
CA TYR A 3 -8.24 6.54 -6.18
C TYR A 3 -9.67 6.69 -6.73
N ALA A 4 -10.15 7.92 -6.89
CA ALA A 4 -11.50 8.18 -7.40
C ALA A 4 -11.69 7.62 -8.82
N LEU A 5 -10.69 7.78 -9.69
CA LEU A 5 -10.71 7.20 -11.02
C LEU A 5 -10.70 5.67 -10.96
N PHE A 6 -9.84 5.06 -10.13
CA PHE A 6 -9.76 3.60 -9.96
C PHE A 6 -11.11 3.01 -9.52
N VAL A 7 -11.73 3.59 -8.49
CA VAL A 7 -13.04 3.11 -8.00
C VAL A 7 -14.12 3.15 -9.08
N VAL A 8 -14.16 4.24 -9.86
CA VAL A 8 -15.11 4.36 -10.98
C VAL A 8 -14.82 3.34 -12.07
N LEU A 9 -13.55 3.14 -12.41
CA LEU A 9 -13.15 2.11 -13.39
C LEU A 9 -13.50 0.71 -12.90
N LYS A 10 -13.28 0.39 -11.62
CA LYS A 10 -13.71 -0.86 -11.01
C LYS A 10 -15.21 -1.10 -11.19
N TYR A 11 -16.01 -0.07 -10.93
CA TYR A 11 -17.47 -0.16 -11.06
C TYR A 11 -17.92 -0.45 -12.49
N ILE A 12 -17.37 0.26 -13.48
CA ILE A 12 -17.77 0.08 -14.90
C ILE A 12 -17.23 -1.22 -15.53
N HIS A 13 -16.24 -1.85 -14.90
CA HIS A 13 -15.71 -3.16 -15.29
C HIS A 13 -16.26 -4.30 -14.40
N ASP A 14 -17.42 -4.12 -13.77
CA ASP A 14 -18.09 -5.13 -12.94
C ASP A 14 -17.20 -5.75 -11.85
N GLY A 15 -16.29 -4.93 -11.26
CA GLY A 15 -15.37 -5.37 -10.23
C GLY A 15 -14.15 -6.16 -10.70
N LYS A 16 -13.95 -6.34 -12.00
CA LYS A 16 -12.76 -7.01 -12.55
C LYS A 16 -11.48 -6.36 -12.06
N THR A 17 -10.44 -7.17 -11.84
CA THR A 17 -9.12 -6.65 -11.48
C THR A 17 -8.57 -5.74 -12.58
N TRP A 18 -7.78 -4.73 -12.20
CA TRP A 18 -7.23 -3.77 -13.15
C TRP A 18 -6.36 -4.41 -14.24
N THR A 19 -5.81 -5.59 -13.99
CA THR A 19 -5.04 -6.38 -14.97
C THR A 19 -5.89 -6.90 -16.13
N GLU A 20 -7.21 -7.00 -15.94
CA GLU A 20 -8.17 -7.44 -16.97
C GLU A 20 -8.83 -6.27 -17.71
N TRP A 21 -8.50 -5.03 -17.38
CA TRP A 21 -9.02 -3.87 -18.11
C TRP A 21 -8.37 -3.74 -19.48
N GLU A 22 -8.95 -2.93 -20.36
CA GLU A 22 -8.39 -2.63 -21.68
C GLU A 22 -6.96 -2.10 -21.53
N ASP A 23 -6.09 -2.48 -22.48
CA ASP A 23 -4.65 -2.21 -22.42
C ASP A 23 -4.31 -0.73 -22.16
N GLY A 24 -5.11 0.18 -22.70
CA GLY A 24 -4.94 1.63 -22.48
C GLY A 24 -5.14 2.05 -21.04
N LEU A 25 -6.12 1.47 -20.32
CA LEU A 25 -6.41 1.74 -18.91
C LEU A 25 -5.49 0.94 -17.99
N LYS A 26 -5.30 -0.35 -18.28
CA LYS A 26 -4.36 -1.23 -17.57
C LYS A 26 -2.96 -0.60 -17.49
N ARG A 27 -2.42 -0.17 -18.61
CA ARG A 27 -1.09 0.45 -18.72
C ARG A 27 -1.06 1.95 -18.49
N ARG A 28 -2.17 2.52 -18.05
CA ARG A 28 -2.30 3.96 -17.76
C ARG A 28 -1.85 4.87 -18.89
N ARG A 29 -2.17 4.53 -20.14
CA ARG A 29 -1.83 5.38 -21.29
C ARG A 29 -2.53 6.74 -21.17
N ALA A 30 -1.79 7.82 -21.34
CA ALA A 30 -2.28 9.18 -21.10
C ALA A 30 -3.57 9.51 -21.87
N ALA A 31 -3.71 9.03 -23.10
CA ALA A 31 -4.92 9.23 -23.91
C ALA A 31 -6.14 8.52 -23.30
N ALA A 32 -5.98 7.24 -22.91
CA ALA A 32 -7.04 6.46 -22.30
C ALA A 32 -7.48 7.06 -20.95
N LEU A 33 -6.53 7.50 -20.10
CA LEU A 33 -6.85 8.15 -18.84
C LEU A 33 -7.57 9.49 -19.03
N ARG A 34 -7.18 10.29 -20.04
CA ARG A 34 -7.89 11.56 -20.35
C ARG A 34 -9.32 11.30 -20.77
N GLU A 35 -9.53 10.32 -21.65
CA GLU A 35 -10.87 9.96 -22.12
C GLU A 35 -11.72 9.41 -20.97
N ALA A 36 -11.20 8.50 -20.17
CA ALA A 36 -11.90 7.96 -19.01
C ALA A 36 -12.30 9.08 -18.02
N ARG A 37 -11.40 10.02 -17.72
CA ARG A 37 -11.72 11.18 -16.86
C ARG A 37 -12.81 12.07 -17.44
N LYS A 38 -12.84 12.24 -18.76
CA LYS A 38 -13.87 13.03 -19.44
C LYS A 38 -15.23 12.32 -19.40
N VAL A 39 -15.27 11.07 -19.84
CA VAL A 39 -16.51 10.27 -19.92
C VAL A 39 -17.12 10.06 -18.53
N HIS A 40 -16.31 9.75 -17.53
CA HIS A 40 -16.77 9.40 -16.18
C HIS A 40 -16.62 10.56 -15.18
N ALA A 41 -16.53 11.80 -15.64
CA ALA A 41 -16.27 12.98 -14.80
C ALA A 41 -17.26 13.13 -13.63
N HIS A 42 -18.53 12.78 -13.83
CA HIS A 42 -19.54 12.83 -12.75
C HIS A 42 -19.23 11.82 -11.63
N GLY A 43 -19.04 10.55 -11.97
CA GLY A 43 -18.71 9.50 -10.98
C GLY A 43 -17.42 9.80 -10.22
N ILE A 44 -16.39 10.28 -10.92
CA ILE A 44 -15.12 10.67 -10.30
C ILE A 44 -15.33 11.81 -9.30
N ARG A 45 -16.08 12.85 -9.66
CA ARG A 45 -16.39 13.94 -8.73
C ARG A 45 -17.19 13.48 -7.51
N MET A 46 -18.11 12.53 -7.69
CA MET A 46 -18.86 11.96 -6.58
C MET A 46 -17.93 11.20 -5.61
N GLN A 47 -17.00 10.40 -6.12
CA GLN A 47 -16.00 9.72 -5.27
C GLN A 47 -15.10 10.72 -4.53
N MET A 48 -14.64 11.77 -5.22
CA MET A 48 -13.86 12.84 -4.60
C MET A 48 -14.65 13.58 -3.52
N PHE A 49 -15.94 13.82 -3.76
CA PHE A 49 -16.82 14.47 -2.79
C PHE A 49 -17.03 13.60 -1.55
N TRP A 50 -17.21 12.29 -1.69
CA TRP A 50 -17.29 11.39 -0.53
C TRP A 50 -16.01 11.34 0.28
N GLN A 51 -14.85 11.34 -0.40
CA GLN A 51 -13.56 11.43 0.31
C GLN A 51 -13.41 12.76 1.06
N PHE A 52 -13.86 13.86 0.46
CA PHE A 52 -13.87 15.17 1.11
C PHE A 52 -14.79 15.20 2.34
N LEU A 53 -16.00 14.66 2.23
CA LEU A 53 -16.92 14.58 3.37
C LEU A 53 -16.37 13.70 4.48
N PHE A 54 -15.79 12.56 4.13
CA PHE A 54 -15.14 11.69 5.12
C PHE A 54 -14.02 12.45 5.84
N ASP A 55 -13.12 13.09 5.10
CA ASP A 55 -11.99 13.82 5.68
C ASP A 55 -12.49 14.93 6.62
N LEU A 56 -13.49 15.71 6.21
CA LEU A 56 -14.10 16.77 7.02
C LEU A 56 -14.67 16.22 8.34
N GLN A 57 -15.43 15.14 8.28
CA GLN A 57 -16.04 14.51 9.46
C GLN A 57 -14.98 13.87 10.35
N TRP A 58 -14.00 13.21 9.77
CA TRP A 58 -12.89 12.58 10.49
C TRP A 58 -12.04 13.59 11.23
N GLN A 59 -11.65 14.69 10.58
CA GLN A 59 -10.89 15.77 11.23
C GLN A 59 -11.65 16.38 12.41
N THR A 60 -12.96 16.55 12.27
CA THR A 60 -13.83 17.02 13.35
C THR A 60 -13.82 16.05 14.54
N LEU A 61 -13.94 14.75 14.27
CA LEU A 61 -13.89 13.70 15.29
C LEU A 61 -12.51 13.64 15.97
N LYS A 62 -11.44 13.67 15.18
CA LYS A 62 -10.06 13.68 15.69
C LYS A 62 -9.82 14.87 16.63
N GLN A 63 -10.21 16.07 16.19
CA GLN A 63 -10.09 17.27 17.00
C GLN A 63 -10.89 17.16 18.31
N TYR A 64 -12.11 16.65 18.26
CA TYR A 64 -12.96 16.42 19.43
C TYR A 64 -12.28 15.46 20.43
N SER A 65 -11.68 14.36 19.94
CA SER A 65 -10.94 13.39 20.76
C SER A 65 -9.70 14.02 21.39
N ASN A 66 -8.88 14.69 20.59
CA ASN A 66 -7.64 15.32 21.06
C ASN A 66 -7.88 16.40 22.11
N GLN A 67 -8.95 17.21 22.00
CA GLN A 67 -9.35 18.19 23.00
C GLN A 67 -9.70 17.56 24.36
N ARG A 68 -9.94 16.26 24.40
CA ARG A 68 -10.23 15.47 25.61
C ARG A 68 -9.06 14.63 26.08
N GLY A 69 -7.86 14.86 25.52
CA GLY A 69 -6.65 14.13 25.86
C GLY A 69 -6.63 12.70 25.29
N ILE A 70 -7.48 12.39 24.30
CA ILE A 70 -7.54 11.08 23.65
C ILE A 70 -6.80 11.16 22.34
N SER A 71 -5.75 10.35 22.18
CA SER A 71 -5.02 10.18 20.94
C SER A 71 -5.58 9.00 20.12
N ILE A 72 -5.57 9.14 18.81
CA ILE A 72 -6.01 8.11 17.87
C ILE A 72 -4.79 7.40 17.33
N ILE A 73 -4.77 6.07 17.45
CA ILE A 73 -3.76 5.21 16.84
C ILE A 73 -4.36 4.62 15.57
N GLY A 74 -3.70 4.85 14.43
CA GLY A 74 -4.06 4.22 13.16
C GLY A 74 -3.19 3.00 12.88
N ASP A 75 -3.69 2.14 12.02
CA ASP A 75 -2.99 0.93 11.59
C ASP A 75 -2.59 1.06 10.12
N LEU A 76 -1.34 0.73 9.81
CA LEU A 76 -0.80 0.82 8.46
C LEU A 76 -0.10 -0.49 8.09
N PRO A 77 -0.76 -1.36 7.32
CA PRO A 77 -0.10 -2.57 6.82
C PRO A 77 1.12 -2.23 5.96
N ILE A 78 2.20 -3.01 6.09
CA ILE A 78 3.37 -2.81 5.22
C ILE A 78 2.97 -2.98 3.74
N TYR A 79 2.15 -3.98 3.41
CA TYR A 79 1.75 -4.25 2.03
C TYR A 79 0.41 -3.63 1.65
N VAL A 80 0.20 -3.51 0.35
CA VAL A 80 -1.06 -3.09 -0.26
C VAL A 80 -1.68 -4.24 -1.07
N ALA A 81 -2.98 -4.20 -1.29
CA ALA A 81 -3.61 -5.19 -2.15
C ALA A 81 -3.17 -5.01 -3.61
N HIS A 82 -2.98 -6.11 -4.34
CA HIS A 82 -2.66 -6.08 -5.77
C HIS A 82 -3.73 -5.33 -6.58
N ASP A 83 -5.00 -5.65 -6.33
CA ASP A 83 -6.12 -4.98 -6.97
C ASP A 83 -6.48 -3.70 -6.20
N SER A 84 -5.63 -2.69 -6.32
CA SER A 84 -5.76 -1.41 -5.66
C SER A 84 -5.31 -0.24 -6.55
N ALA A 85 -5.79 0.96 -6.21
CA ALA A 85 -5.33 2.20 -6.83
C ALA A 85 -3.83 2.41 -6.66
N ASP A 86 -3.26 1.99 -5.50
CA ASP A 86 -1.85 2.12 -5.20
C ASP A 86 -0.99 1.34 -6.18
N VAL A 87 -1.32 0.07 -6.43
CA VAL A 87 -0.56 -0.78 -7.36
C VAL A 87 -0.80 -0.34 -8.80
N TRP A 88 -2.05 -0.14 -9.20
CA TRP A 88 -2.39 0.31 -10.54
C TRP A 88 -1.70 1.65 -10.91
N ALA A 89 -1.69 2.61 -9.99
CA ALA A 89 -1.08 3.91 -10.24
C ALA A 89 0.46 3.87 -10.23
N ASN A 90 1.05 2.90 -9.55
CA ASN A 90 2.49 2.83 -9.31
C ASN A 90 3.07 1.44 -9.64
N ALA A 91 2.53 0.74 -10.65
CA ALA A 91 2.86 -0.65 -10.98
C ALA A 91 4.38 -0.93 -11.05
N LYS A 92 5.18 0.02 -11.54
CA LYS A 92 6.64 -0.08 -11.62
C LYS A 92 7.36 -0.18 -10.27
N LEU A 93 6.67 0.17 -9.17
CA LEU A 93 7.22 0.08 -7.81
C LEU A 93 7.05 -1.32 -7.19
N PHE A 94 6.48 -2.25 -7.92
CA PHE A 94 6.19 -3.61 -7.46
C PHE A 94 6.80 -4.65 -8.42
N HIS A 95 7.04 -5.87 -7.93
CA HIS A 95 7.48 -7.00 -8.73
C HIS A 95 6.31 -7.59 -9.51
N LEU A 96 6.03 -7.02 -10.67
CA LEU A 96 4.97 -7.42 -11.58
C LEU A 96 5.55 -7.83 -12.94
N ASP A 97 4.85 -8.72 -13.64
CA ASP A 97 5.16 -9.06 -15.04
C ASP A 97 4.66 -7.98 -16.02
N ALA A 98 4.84 -8.24 -17.31
CA ALA A 98 4.43 -7.32 -18.38
C ALA A 98 2.90 -7.12 -18.45
N GLU A 99 2.12 -8.07 -17.95
CA GLU A 99 0.66 -8.00 -17.91
C GLU A 99 0.12 -7.42 -16.59
N GLY A 100 1.00 -7.13 -15.64
CA GLY A 100 0.67 -6.53 -14.35
C GLY A 100 0.38 -7.54 -13.25
N TRP A 101 0.61 -8.84 -13.47
CA TRP A 101 0.49 -9.86 -12.44
C TRP A 101 1.74 -9.93 -11.57
N GLN A 102 1.56 -10.29 -10.31
CA GLN A 102 2.68 -10.49 -9.40
C GLN A 102 3.56 -11.64 -9.86
N THR A 103 4.86 -11.43 -9.84
CA THR A 103 5.86 -12.52 -10.04
C THR A 103 6.24 -13.18 -8.72
N VAL A 104 6.14 -12.41 -7.64
CA VAL A 104 6.36 -12.84 -6.25
C VAL A 104 5.33 -12.15 -5.36
N VAL A 105 5.02 -12.79 -4.23
CA VAL A 105 4.04 -12.29 -3.25
C VAL A 105 4.61 -12.36 -1.83
N ALA A 106 4.03 -11.56 -0.95
CA ALA A 106 4.36 -11.53 0.46
C ALA A 106 3.73 -12.72 1.20
N GLY A 107 4.41 -13.12 2.26
CA GLY A 107 3.93 -14.12 3.20
C GLY A 107 4.81 -14.18 4.45
N VAL A 108 4.64 -15.24 5.22
CA VAL A 108 5.53 -15.65 6.31
C VAL A 108 5.85 -17.13 6.19
N PRO A 109 7.07 -17.57 6.59
CA PRO A 109 7.47 -18.96 6.46
C PRO A 109 6.61 -19.88 7.36
N PRO A 110 6.69 -21.20 7.12
CA PRO A 110 6.19 -22.19 8.07
C PRO A 110 6.71 -21.94 9.49
N ASP A 111 5.81 -22.06 10.45
CA ASP A 111 6.12 -21.88 11.86
C ASP A 111 5.31 -22.87 12.73
N TYR A 112 5.37 -22.69 14.05
CA TYR A 112 4.66 -23.54 15.01
C TYR A 112 3.12 -23.47 14.85
N PHE A 113 2.58 -22.36 14.36
CA PHE A 113 1.14 -22.15 14.20
C PHE A 113 0.63 -22.56 12.82
N SER A 114 1.51 -22.62 11.80
CA SER A 114 1.14 -22.95 10.43
C SER A 114 2.26 -23.76 9.76
N GLU A 115 2.00 -25.04 9.50
CA GLU A 115 2.93 -25.93 8.81
C GLU A 115 3.27 -25.50 7.38
N THR A 116 2.38 -24.75 6.74
CA THR A 116 2.55 -24.25 5.36
C THR A 116 2.93 -22.76 5.30
N GLY A 117 3.10 -22.12 6.47
CA GLY A 117 3.24 -20.67 6.56
C GLY A 117 1.96 -19.96 6.13
N GLN A 118 2.06 -18.66 5.88
CA GLN A 118 0.94 -17.87 5.40
C GLN A 118 1.33 -17.18 4.08
N ARG A 119 0.63 -17.51 3.00
CA ARG A 119 0.75 -16.80 1.73
C ARG A 119 -0.28 -15.68 1.69
N TRP A 120 0.15 -14.44 1.89
CA TRP A 120 -0.76 -13.28 1.94
C TRP A 120 -1.20 -12.80 0.56
N GLY A 121 -0.37 -13.01 -0.46
CA GLY A 121 -0.71 -12.67 -1.83
C GLY A 121 -0.54 -11.19 -2.20
N ASN A 122 -0.04 -10.36 -1.29
CA ASN A 122 0.26 -8.95 -1.60
C ASN A 122 1.50 -8.84 -2.49
N PRO A 123 1.56 -7.88 -3.43
CA PRO A 123 2.74 -7.66 -4.26
C PRO A 123 3.92 -7.13 -3.42
N ILE A 124 5.10 -7.61 -3.75
CA ILE A 124 6.36 -7.16 -3.14
C ILE A 124 6.83 -5.86 -3.80
N TYR A 125 7.35 -4.95 -2.99
CA TYR A 125 7.94 -3.70 -3.44
C TYR A 125 9.30 -3.91 -4.13
N ARG A 126 9.57 -3.10 -5.12
CA ARG A 126 10.91 -2.93 -5.68
C ARG A 126 11.69 -1.93 -4.84
N TRP A 127 12.21 -2.41 -3.71
CA TRP A 127 12.92 -1.58 -2.74
C TRP A 127 14.14 -0.89 -3.34
N ASP A 128 14.86 -1.58 -4.23
CA ASP A 128 15.98 -1.04 -5.02
C ASP A 128 15.60 0.25 -5.77
N LEU A 129 14.46 0.23 -6.43
CA LEU A 129 13.96 1.37 -7.19
C LEU A 129 13.42 2.47 -6.27
N MET A 130 12.76 2.10 -5.19
CA MET A 130 12.23 3.06 -4.22
C MET A 130 13.35 3.81 -3.52
N GLU A 131 14.39 3.11 -3.07
CA GLU A 131 15.58 3.68 -2.42
C GLU A 131 16.32 4.63 -3.34
N LYS A 132 16.61 4.20 -4.58
CA LYS A 132 17.26 5.04 -5.60
C LYS A 132 16.56 6.38 -5.81
N ASN A 133 15.25 6.42 -5.65
CA ASN A 133 14.43 7.63 -5.77
C ASN A 133 14.16 8.32 -4.42
N GLY A 134 14.70 7.83 -3.30
CA GLY A 134 14.53 8.39 -1.96
C GLY A 134 13.11 8.19 -1.40
N PHE A 135 12.48 7.06 -1.65
CA PHE A 135 11.19 6.61 -1.09
C PHE A 135 10.01 7.61 -1.17
N PRO A 136 9.75 8.30 -2.29
CA PRO A 136 8.72 9.34 -2.34
C PRO A 136 7.31 8.77 -2.14
N TRP A 137 7.06 7.53 -2.52
CA TRP A 137 5.78 6.86 -2.32
C TRP A 137 5.52 6.59 -0.83
N TRP A 138 6.51 6.05 -0.11
CA TRP A 138 6.43 5.80 1.33
C TRP A 138 6.30 7.10 2.13
N THR A 139 7.06 8.14 1.76
CA THR A 139 6.95 9.47 2.37
C THR A 139 5.52 10.00 2.29
N ARG A 140 4.88 9.91 1.10
CA ARG A 140 3.48 10.34 0.94
C ARG A 140 2.51 9.46 1.73
N ARG A 141 2.75 8.13 1.78
CA ARG A 141 1.89 7.19 2.50
C ARG A 141 1.87 7.50 3.99
N ILE A 142 3.05 7.65 4.62
CA ILE A 142 3.17 8.02 6.03
C ILE A 142 2.61 9.42 6.28
N ALA A 143 2.95 10.42 5.47
CA ALA A 143 2.42 11.77 5.62
C ALA A 143 0.89 11.82 5.54
N ASN A 144 0.27 10.98 4.72
CA ASN A 144 -1.18 10.95 4.58
C ASN A 144 -1.87 10.31 5.79
N ILE A 145 -1.36 9.19 6.30
CA ILE A 145 -1.96 8.56 7.49
C ILE A 145 -1.79 9.46 8.73
N LEU A 146 -0.65 10.14 8.89
CA LEU A 146 -0.40 11.06 10.00
C LEU A 146 -1.34 12.29 10.02
N LYS A 147 -1.96 12.64 8.90
CA LYS A 147 -3.05 13.64 8.92
C LYS A 147 -4.30 13.12 9.63
N GLN A 148 -4.54 11.83 9.56
CA GLN A 148 -5.77 11.21 10.06
C GLN A 148 -5.64 10.73 11.51
N VAL A 149 -4.43 10.39 11.97
CA VAL A 149 -4.19 9.80 13.29
C VAL A 149 -3.06 10.53 14.02
N ASP A 150 -2.90 10.25 15.31
CA ASP A 150 -1.85 10.84 16.14
C ASP A 150 -0.62 9.94 16.20
N PHE A 151 -0.84 8.61 16.17
CA PHE A 151 0.18 7.57 16.13
C PHE A 151 -0.16 6.56 15.05
N VAL A 152 0.86 5.97 14.44
CA VAL A 152 0.70 4.93 13.43
C VAL A 152 1.34 3.64 13.92
N ARG A 153 0.56 2.55 14.04
CA ARG A 153 1.12 1.21 14.16
C ARG A 153 1.51 0.72 12.76
N LEU A 154 2.78 0.43 12.57
CA LEU A 154 3.26 -0.23 11.36
C LEU A 154 3.13 -1.74 11.55
N ASP A 155 2.16 -2.32 10.84
CA ASP A 155 1.88 -3.74 10.85
C ASP A 155 2.94 -4.49 10.07
N HIS A 156 3.38 -5.64 10.61
CA HIS A 156 4.48 -6.45 10.07
C HIS A 156 5.78 -5.64 9.92
N PHE A 157 6.15 -4.86 10.94
CA PHE A 157 7.33 -3.98 10.92
C PHE A 157 8.62 -4.72 10.55
N ARG A 158 8.75 -5.98 10.96
CA ARG A 158 9.86 -6.85 10.60
C ARG A 158 10.13 -6.90 9.09
N GLY A 159 9.09 -6.80 8.27
CA GLY A 159 9.21 -6.81 6.80
C GLY A 159 10.02 -5.66 6.21
N PHE A 160 10.30 -4.61 7.00
CA PHE A 160 11.23 -3.55 6.57
C PHE A 160 12.70 -3.98 6.76
N GLU A 161 13.00 -4.89 7.67
CA GLU A 161 14.34 -5.46 7.83
C GLU A 161 14.56 -6.58 6.83
N ALA A 162 13.70 -7.61 6.87
CA ALA A 162 13.67 -8.68 5.90
C ALA A 162 12.26 -9.26 5.79
N PHE A 163 11.85 -9.64 4.60
CA PHE A 163 10.52 -10.16 4.31
C PHE A 163 10.58 -11.53 3.64
N TRP A 164 9.54 -12.33 3.86
CA TRP A 164 9.39 -13.64 3.24
C TRP A 164 8.73 -13.47 1.87
N GLN A 165 9.51 -13.75 0.82
CA GLN A 165 9.09 -13.67 -0.57
C GLN A 165 8.76 -15.06 -1.10
N VAL A 166 7.53 -15.21 -1.61
CA VAL A 166 7.03 -16.47 -2.17
C VAL A 166 6.83 -16.30 -3.68
N PRO A 167 7.26 -17.24 -4.53
CA PRO A 167 6.92 -17.21 -5.95
C PRO A 167 5.39 -17.17 -6.13
N ALA A 168 4.89 -16.34 -7.03
CA ALA A 168 3.44 -16.16 -7.19
C ALA A 168 2.72 -17.43 -7.67
N THR A 169 3.45 -18.39 -8.24
CA THR A 169 2.95 -19.69 -8.70
C THR A 169 2.74 -20.71 -7.59
N GLU A 170 3.26 -20.45 -6.39
CA GLU A 170 3.12 -21.35 -5.24
C GLU A 170 1.79 -21.15 -4.53
N ASP A 171 1.15 -22.23 -4.13
CA ASP A 171 -0.12 -22.20 -3.39
C ASP A 171 0.08 -21.93 -1.88
N THR A 172 1.27 -22.22 -1.36
CA THR A 172 1.64 -22.07 0.04
C THR A 172 2.90 -21.24 0.22
N ALA A 173 3.25 -20.90 1.46
CA ALA A 173 4.47 -20.14 1.74
C ALA A 173 5.72 -21.01 2.00
N VAL A 174 5.65 -22.33 1.81
CA VAL A 174 6.76 -23.25 2.10
C VAL A 174 8.01 -22.94 1.28
N ASN A 175 7.84 -22.70 -0.03
CA ASN A 175 8.93 -22.48 -0.97
C ASN A 175 9.30 -20.98 -1.12
N GLY A 176 9.23 -20.23 -0.03
CA GLY A 176 9.69 -18.84 -0.02
C GLY A 176 11.17 -18.70 0.33
N ILE A 177 11.63 -17.46 0.30
CA ILE A 177 12.98 -17.07 0.72
C ILE A 177 12.94 -15.78 1.52
N TRP A 178 13.88 -15.60 2.45
CA TRP A 178 14.11 -14.32 3.09
C TRP A 178 14.85 -13.38 2.16
N VAL A 179 14.35 -12.16 2.04
CA VAL A 179 14.94 -11.09 1.22
C VAL A 179 15.06 -9.84 2.10
N ASP A 180 16.21 -9.19 2.04
CA ASP A 180 16.46 -7.96 2.79
C ASP A 180 15.52 -6.83 2.36
N GLY A 181 14.97 -6.14 3.34
CA GLY A 181 14.17 -4.94 3.16
C GLY A 181 15.01 -3.67 3.09
N PRO A 182 14.39 -2.49 3.10
CA PRO A 182 15.10 -1.21 3.06
C PRO A 182 15.81 -0.86 4.38
N GLY A 183 15.53 -1.60 5.46
CA GLY A 183 16.14 -1.43 6.77
C GLY A 183 15.98 -0.01 7.34
N ALA A 184 16.97 0.40 8.11
CA ALA A 184 17.02 1.72 8.73
C ALA A 184 16.99 2.87 7.70
N ARG A 185 17.45 2.61 6.48
CA ARG A 185 17.54 3.64 5.42
C ARG A 185 16.18 4.26 5.08
N LEU A 186 15.11 3.48 5.08
CA LEU A 186 13.75 4.01 4.89
C LEU A 186 13.39 4.97 6.02
N LEU A 187 13.61 4.57 7.27
CA LEU A 187 13.27 5.37 8.45
C LEU A 187 14.04 6.68 8.49
N GLU A 188 15.36 6.66 8.25
CA GLU A 188 16.20 7.86 8.14
C GLU A 188 15.64 8.86 7.12
N VAL A 189 15.22 8.38 5.94
CA VAL A 189 14.65 9.25 4.91
C VAL A 189 13.28 9.80 5.32
N LEU A 190 12.45 8.98 5.96
CA LEU A 190 11.14 9.43 6.47
C LEU A 190 11.31 10.49 7.55
N GLU A 191 12.18 10.28 8.53
CA GLU A 191 12.48 11.25 9.60
C GLU A 191 13.06 12.55 9.04
N SER A 192 14.00 12.45 8.10
CA SER A 192 14.58 13.63 7.43
C SER A 192 13.53 14.49 6.71
N ARG A 193 12.43 13.89 6.22
CA ARG A 193 11.41 14.59 5.45
C ARG A 193 10.17 15.00 6.24
N LEU A 194 9.83 14.24 7.25
CA LEU A 194 8.59 14.41 8.00
C LEU A 194 8.80 14.87 9.44
N GLY A 195 10.05 14.88 9.92
CA GLY A 195 10.40 15.14 11.31
C GLY A 195 10.21 13.89 12.19
N GLU A 196 9.99 14.08 13.46
CA GLU A 196 9.71 12.98 14.39
C GLU A 196 8.53 12.13 13.92
N LEU A 197 8.75 10.80 13.89
CA LEU A 197 7.74 9.85 13.44
C LEU A 197 7.01 9.25 14.64
N PRO A 198 5.74 9.58 14.89
CA PRO A 198 4.93 8.97 15.94
C PRO A 198 4.49 7.56 15.49
N VAL A 199 5.44 6.65 15.41
CA VAL A 199 5.26 5.30 14.90
C VAL A 199 5.42 4.28 16.02
N VAL A 200 4.53 3.30 16.05
CA VAL A 200 4.61 2.10 16.89
C VAL A 200 4.89 0.91 15.97
N ALA A 201 6.01 0.25 16.21
CA ALA A 201 6.37 -0.95 15.45
C ALA A 201 5.63 -2.17 16.01
N GLU A 202 4.98 -2.94 15.14
CA GLU A 202 4.52 -4.27 15.53
C GLU A 202 5.72 -5.19 15.69
N ASN A 203 5.81 -5.84 16.85
CA ASN A 203 6.94 -6.68 17.23
C ASN A 203 6.52 -8.16 17.36
N LEU A 204 5.92 -8.72 16.30
CA LEU A 204 5.55 -10.12 16.20
C LEU A 204 6.50 -10.87 15.24
N GLY A 205 6.75 -12.14 15.55
CA GLY A 205 7.60 -13.03 14.75
C GLY A 205 9.04 -13.13 15.27
N VAL A 206 9.93 -13.60 14.41
CA VAL A 206 11.36 -13.75 14.74
C VAL A 206 12.04 -12.39 14.71
N ILE A 207 12.51 -11.95 15.87
CA ILE A 207 13.27 -10.71 16.01
C ILE A 207 14.75 -11.03 15.75
N THR A 208 15.36 -10.28 14.87
CA THR A 208 16.81 -10.29 14.64
C THR A 208 17.49 -9.32 15.61
N PRO A 209 18.79 -9.54 15.94
CA PRO A 209 19.57 -8.67 16.84
C PRO A 209 19.61 -7.22 16.37
#